data_c37ccea7aa9ba3c2335f129d11d55e33
#
_entry.id   c37ccea7aa9ba3c2335f129d11d55e33
#
_cell.length_a   1.000
_cell.length_b   1.000
_cell.length_c   1.000
_cell.angle_alpha   90.00
_cell.angle_beta   90.00
_cell.angle_gamma   90.00
#
_symmetry.space_group_name_H-M   'P 1'
#
loop_
_entity.id
_entity.type
_entity.pdbx_description
1 polymer ?
#
loop_
_entity_poly.entity_id
_entity_poly.type
_entity_poly.pdbx_seq_one_letter_code
_entity_poly.pdbx_strand_id
1 'polypeptide(L)'
;GEDDYQLGMEVGFPAQHTVGMDGKFVQGTHDSLDGNYVKDCDSKIIDLLESEGRLYREHIYTHDYPHCWRTDHPLLYYAMDSWFVRMTAVKDKIIDYNSQVEWAPEWTGTGRVGEWLRNIKDWAISRERYWGTPLPVWICESCGHQHCIGSIEEMNSLKTETSPTPKELHRPYVDDVKLCCTAEGCKGEMVREPYVMDCWFDSGCASFAQWHYPFENKDKFENSFPVDYICEAVDQTRGWFYSLLAVSTTVFDSISYRRCLSLGHILDNEGKKMSKSRGNVVNPWDHFNKEGTDAIRWYMTSQSAPWNPMNFDPNGVRETYAKMFLTLWNLSLIHISEPTRQNQISY
;
A
#
# COMPACT_ATOMS: atom_id res chain seq x y z
N GLY A 1 -2.21 16.84 17.87
CA GLY A 1 -2.01 15.48 17.30
C GLY A 1 -3.31 14.70 17.21
N GLU A 2 -3.23 13.43 16.82
CA GLU A 2 -4.43 12.56 16.73
C GLU A 2 -5.13 12.43 18.08
N ASP A 3 -4.36 12.22 19.15
CA ASP A 3 -4.91 12.03 20.51
C ASP A 3 -5.61 13.30 21.03
N ASP A 4 -5.05 14.48 20.75
CA ASP A 4 -5.67 15.76 21.12
C ASP A 4 -6.98 15.98 20.36
N TYR A 5 -6.99 15.61 19.07
CA TYR A 5 -8.20 15.68 18.24
C TYR A 5 -9.30 14.74 18.77
N GLN A 6 -8.95 13.50 19.10
CA GLN A 6 -9.92 12.53 19.65
C GLN A 6 -10.47 13.02 21.00
N LEU A 7 -9.61 13.49 21.90
CA LEU A 7 -10.04 14.06 23.17
C LEU A 7 -10.94 15.29 22.96
N GLY A 8 -10.58 16.16 22.04
CA GLY A 8 -11.40 17.32 21.67
C GLY A 8 -12.81 16.93 21.22
N MET A 9 -12.91 15.89 20.36
CA MET A 9 -14.18 15.37 19.92
C MET A 9 -15.02 14.76 21.06
N GLU A 10 -14.38 14.00 21.97
CA GLU A 10 -15.04 13.41 23.15
C GLU A 10 -15.63 14.46 24.08
N VAL A 11 -14.94 15.58 24.29
CA VAL A 11 -15.38 16.69 25.17
C VAL A 11 -16.21 17.75 24.45
N GLY A 12 -16.46 17.57 23.14
CA GLY A 12 -17.31 18.46 22.33
C GLY A 12 -16.65 19.77 21.91
N PHE A 13 -15.31 19.83 21.84
CA PHE A 13 -14.63 21.01 21.29
C PHE A 13 -14.68 21.01 19.77
N PRO A 14 -14.88 22.17 19.12
CA PRO A 14 -14.82 22.26 17.67
C PRO A 14 -13.38 22.07 17.18
N ALA A 15 -13.22 21.29 16.11
CA ALA A 15 -11.94 21.21 15.41
C ALA A 15 -11.65 22.53 14.69
N GLN A 16 -10.60 23.23 15.09
CA GLN A 16 -10.14 24.47 14.45
C GLN A 16 -8.82 24.23 13.70
N HIS A 17 -8.79 24.61 12.44
CA HIS A 17 -7.56 24.65 11.66
C HIS A 17 -6.86 26.01 11.88
N THR A 18 -5.84 26.01 12.71
CA THR A 18 -4.99 27.19 12.94
C THR A 18 -3.82 27.29 11.98
N VAL A 19 -3.61 26.25 11.17
CA VAL A 19 -2.54 26.15 10.15
C VAL A 19 -3.17 25.92 8.80
N GLY A 20 -2.75 26.66 7.78
CA GLY A 20 -3.20 26.50 6.41
C GLY A 20 -2.49 25.35 5.68
N MET A 21 -2.94 25.06 4.45
CA MET A 21 -2.33 24.02 3.58
C MET A 21 -0.88 24.34 3.18
N ASP A 22 -0.45 25.58 3.31
CA ASP A 22 0.93 26.03 3.12
C ASP A 22 1.83 25.84 4.36
N GLY A 23 1.29 25.26 5.43
CA GLY A 23 1.98 25.03 6.70
C GLY A 23 2.18 26.29 7.55
N LYS A 24 1.51 27.39 7.22
CA LYS A 24 1.60 28.63 7.97
C LYS A 24 0.38 28.85 8.86
N PHE A 25 0.57 29.56 9.96
CA PHE A 25 -0.55 29.97 10.80
C PHE A 25 -1.50 30.86 10.00
N VAL A 26 -2.80 30.56 10.08
CA VAL A 26 -3.84 31.36 9.42
C VAL A 26 -4.07 32.68 10.16
N GLN A 27 -4.53 33.68 9.43
CA GLN A 27 -4.83 35.00 9.98
C GLN A 27 -5.89 34.90 11.10
N GLY A 28 -5.63 35.54 12.23
CA GLY A 28 -6.51 35.54 13.39
C GLY A 28 -6.23 34.40 14.37
N THR A 29 -5.17 33.60 14.18
CA THR A 29 -4.70 32.63 15.18
C THR A 29 -4.06 33.37 16.36
N HIS A 30 -3.06 34.19 16.12
CA HIS A 30 -2.42 35.10 17.08
C HIS A 30 -1.48 36.04 16.34
N ASP A 31 -1.47 37.35 16.71
CA ASP A 31 -0.72 38.38 16.02
C ASP A 31 0.77 38.06 15.81
N SER A 32 1.42 37.38 16.79
CA SER A 32 2.84 37.01 16.70
C SER A 32 3.09 35.74 15.86
N LEU A 33 2.06 34.97 15.53
CA LEU A 33 2.16 33.68 14.83
C LEU A 33 1.66 33.77 13.40
N ASP A 34 0.68 34.61 13.12
CA ASP A 34 0.01 34.72 11.83
C ASP A 34 0.99 34.85 10.66
N GLY A 35 0.80 34.01 9.64
CA GLY A 35 1.64 33.96 8.45
C GLY A 35 3.02 33.34 8.61
N ASN A 36 3.43 32.94 9.83
CA ASN A 36 4.70 32.25 10.05
C ASN A 36 4.53 30.73 9.81
N TYR A 37 5.61 30.09 9.34
CA TYR A 37 5.64 28.62 9.19
C TYR A 37 5.63 27.93 10.57
N VAL A 38 4.74 26.97 10.75
CA VAL A 38 4.44 26.38 12.06
C VAL A 38 5.66 25.78 12.76
N LYS A 39 6.60 25.16 12.03
CA LYS A 39 7.81 24.56 12.61
C LYS A 39 8.85 25.56 13.08
N ASP A 40 8.75 26.82 12.67
CA ASP A 40 9.64 27.91 13.09
C ASP A 40 9.09 28.69 14.29
N CYS A 41 7.95 28.29 14.82
CA CYS A 41 7.24 29.05 15.84
C CYS A 41 7.32 28.46 17.26
N ASP A 42 7.99 27.33 17.47
CA ASP A 42 8.03 26.66 18.77
C ASP A 42 8.51 27.59 19.90
N SER A 43 9.62 28.32 19.69
CA SER A 43 10.12 29.28 20.70
C SER A 43 9.13 30.41 20.96
N LYS A 44 8.50 30.97 19.91
CA LYS A 44 7.50 32.04 20.05
C LYS A 44 6.28 31.58 20.83
N ILE A 45 5.85 30.31 20.65
CA ILE A 45 4.71 29.73 21.37
C ILE A 45 5.09 29.52 22.84
N ILE A 46 6.31 29.05 23.12
CA ILE A 46 6.82 28.89 24.48
C ILE A 46 6.86 30.24 25.21
N ASP A 47 7.45 31.25 24.58
CA ASP A 47 7.52 32.63 25.16
C ASP A 47 6.11 33.20 25.42
N LEU A 48 5.16 32.95 24.52
CA LEU A 48 3.77 33.36 24.67
C LEU A 48 3.12 32.69 25.87
N LEU A 49 3.24 31.37 26.00
CA LEU A 49 2.68 30.58 27.10
C LEU A 49 3.32 30.99 28.44
N GLU A 50 4.62 31.28 28.43
CA GLU A 50 5.31 31.77 29.63
C GLU A 50 4.79 33.13 30.07
N SER A 51 4.64 34.07 29.11
CA SER A 51 4.14 35.42 29.38
C SER A 51 2.71 35.43 29.96
N GLU A 52 1.90 34.43 29.56
CA GLU A 52 0.51 34.24 30.03
C GLU A 52 0.44 33.40 31.33
N GLY A 53 1.57 32.90 31.86
CA GLY A 53 1.61 32.04 33.05
C GLY A 53 1.00 30.63 32.79
N ARG A 54 0.96 30.18 31.56
CA ARG A 54 0.39 28.89 31.11
C ARG A 54 1.45 27.83 30.81
N LEU A 55 2.72 28.18 30.75
CA LEU A 55 3.80 27.23 30.49
C LEU A 55 3.97 26.32 31.72
N TYR A 56 3.68 25.04 31.56
CA TYR A 56 3.88 24.05 32.62
C TYR A 56 5.33 23.58 32.69
N ARG A 57 5.90 23.23 31.51
CA ARG A 57 7.27 22.71 31.41
C ARG A 57 7.77 22.77 29.98
N GLU A 58 9.03 23.09 29.80
CA GLU A 58 9.79 22.94 28.59
C GLU A 58 10.89 21.89 28.73
N HIS A 59 11.11 21.05 27.74
CA HIS A 59 12.28 20.16 27.64
C HIS A 59 12.51 19.74 26.21
N ILE A 60 13.76 19.50 25.88
CA ILE A 60 14.13 18.93 24.57
C ILE A 60 13.84 17.44 24.59
N TYR A 61 13.07 16.96 23.61
CA TYR A 61 12.75 15.56 23.44
C TYR A 61 13.18 15.09 22.04
N THR A 62 14.04 14.09 21.99
CA THR A 62 14.49 13.49 20.71
C THR A 62 13.63 12.28 20.39
N HIS A 63 13.00 12.30 19.23
CA HIS A 63 12.14 11.20 18.74
C HIS A 63 12.21 11.10 17.23
N ASP A 64 11.76 9.95 16.68
CA ASP A 64 11.58 9.79 15.26
C ASP A 64 10.45 10.67 14.75
N TYR A 65 10.67 11.39 13.65
CA TYR A 65 9.67 12.25 13.03
C TYR A 65 9.50 11.90 11.55
N PRO A 66 8.26 11.81 11.02
CA PRO A 66 8.03 11.47 9.64
C PRO A 66 8.42 12.61 8.70
N HIS A 67 9.20 12.28 7.66
CA HIS A 67 9.61 13.20 6.61
C HIS A 67 9.05 12.76 5.25
N CYS A 68 8.87 13.71 4.35
CA CYS A 68 8.47 13.44 2.98
C CYS A 68 9.58 12.67 2.26
N TRP A 69 9.30 11.49 1.75
CA TRP A 69 10.27 10.63 1.07
C TRP A 69 10.85 11.22 -0.24
N ARG A 70 10.24 12.28 -0.79
CA ARG A 70 10.71 12.97 -1.99
C ARG A 70 11.57 14.18 -1.69
N THR A 71 11.16 14.98 -0.70
CA THR A 71 11.73 16.31 -0.43
C THR A 71 12.46 16.39 0.89
N ASP A 72 12.38 15.34 1.72
CA ASP A 72 12.95 15.25 3.06
C ASP A 72 12.45 16.32 4.05
N HIS A 73 11.38 17.04 3.70
CA HIS A 73 10.76 17.98 4.61
C HIS A 73 9.93 17.28 5.69
N PRO A 74 9.88 17.80 6.91
CA PRO A 74 9.03 17.26 7.97
C PRO A 74 7.56 17.36 7.58
N LEU A 75 6.81 16.28 7.81
CA LEU A 75 5.37 16.25 7.55
C LEU A 75 4.59 16.98 8.63
N LEU A 76 3.44 17.53 8.28
CA LEU A 76 2.47 18.07 9.21
C LEU A 76 1.27 17.13 9.32
N TYR A 77 0.81 16.90 10.55
CA TYR A 77 -0.48 16.25 10.79
C TYR A 77 -1.58 17.28 10.55
N TYR A 78 -2.46 16.98 9.60
CA TYR A 78 -3.54 17.87 9.21
C TYR A 78 -4.85 17.10 9.12
N ALA A 79 -5.91 17.59 9.76
CA ALA A 79 -7.22 16.98 9.65
C ALA A 79 -7.84 17.36 8.31
N MET A 80 -8.24 16.36 7.53
CA MET A 80 -8.87 16.54 6.21
C MET A 80 -10.06 15.61 6.08
N ASP A 81 -11.08 16.08 5.38
CA ASP A 81 -12.18 15.21 4.99
C ASP A 81 -11.68 14.13 4.03
N SER A 82 -12.12 12.93 4.23
CA SER A 82 -11.75 11.79 3.41
C SER A 82 -12.89 10.78 3.32
N TRP A 83 -12.92 10.03 2.23
CA TRP A 83 -13.80 8.88 2.11
C TRP A 83 -13.16 7.68 2.79
N PHE A 84 -13.98 6.93 3.55
CA PHE A 84 -13.51 5.78 4.31
C PHE A 84 -14.30 4.53 3.98
N VAL A 85 -13.60 3.40 3.89
CA VAL A 85 -14.22 2.08 4.01
C VAL A 85 -14.24 1.71 5.50
N ARG A 86 -15.43 1.42 6.04
CA ARG A 86 -15.59 1.09 7.46
C ARG A 86 -15.07 -0.31 7.77
N MET A 87 -13.76 -0.45 7.84
CA MET A 87 -13.10 -1.73 8.14
C MET A 87 -13.38 -2.22 9.55
N THR A 88 -13.65 -1.32 10.49
CA THR A 88 -14.05 -1.65 11.86
C THR A 88 -15.35 -2.45 11.92
N ALA A 89 -16.26 -2.29 10.95
CA ALA A 89 -17.51 -3.06 10.86
C ALA A 89 -17.29 -4.54 10.48
N VAL A 90 -16.17 -4.87 9.85
CA VAL A 90 -15.83 -6.23 9.42
C VAL A 90 -14.63 -6.79 10.16
N LYS A 91 -14.21 -6.16 11.25
CA LYS A 91 -13.02 -6.50 12.02
C LYS A 91 -12.97 -7.98 12.42
N ASP A 92 -14.03 -8.49 13.02
CA ASP A 92 -14.04 -9.86 13.50
C ASP A 92 -14.00 -10.87 12.35
N LYS A 93 -14.67 -10.56 11.23
CA LYS A 93 -14.65 -11.39 10.02
C LYS A 93 -13.25 -11.45 9.39
N ILE A 94 -12.58 -10.32 9.22
CA ILE A 94 -11.24 -10.31 8.61
C ILE A 94 -10.20 -11.02 9.49
N ILE A 95 -10.36 -10.98 10.83
CA ILE A 95 -9.53 -11.74 11.76
C ILE A 95 -9.78 -13.25 11.60
N ASP A 96 -11.04 -13.66 11.51
CA ASP A 96 -11.41 -15.06 11.28
C ASP A 96 -10.86 -15.54 9.93
N TYR A 97 -11.04 -14.79 8.85
CA TYR A 97 -10.49 -15.12 7.52
C TYR A 97 -8.96 -15.19 7.51
N ASN A 98 -8.28 -14.30 8.21
CA ASN A 98 -6.83 -14.38 8.35
C ASN A 98 -6.39 -15.70 9.01
N SER A 99 -7.18 -16.24 9.94
CA SER A 99 -6.89 -17.51 10.62
C SER A 99 -7.03 -18.74 9.70
N GLN A 100 -7.76 -18.60 8.59
CA GLN A 100 -7.97 -19.65 7.59
C GLN A 100 -6.86 -19.69 6.54
N VAL A 101 -6.01 -18.68 6.48
CA VAL A 101 -4.88 -18.62 5.55
C VAL A 101 -3.70 -19.44 6.09
N GLU A 102 -3.14 -20.30 5.25
CA GLU A 102 -1.89 -21.02 5.54
C GLU A 102 -0.68 -20.07 5.34
N TRP A 103 -0.17 -19.52 6.43
CA TRP A 103 0.96 -18.61 6.41
C TRP A 103 2.29 -19.34 6.51
N ALA A 104 3.23 -18.98 5.64
CA ALA A 104 4.63 -19.41 5.73
C ALA A 104 5.55 -18.16 5.82
N PRO A 105 6.15 -17.88 6.99
CA PRO A 105 6.02 -18.62 8.24
C PRO A 105 4.70 -18.29 8.99
N GLU A 106 4.22 -19.21 9.81
CA GLU A 106 2.97 -19.07 10.57
C GLU A 106 2.90 -17.80 11.44
N TRP A 107 4.02 -17.45 12.06
CA TRP A 107 4.09 -16.24 12.91
C TRP A 107 3.81 -14.92 12.14
N THR A 108 3.92 -14.90 10.83
CA THR A 108 3.53 -13.71 10.03
C THR A 108 2.03 -13.47 10.13
N GLY A 109 1.22 -14.52 9.99
CA GLY A 109 -0.23 -14.43 10.08
C GLY A 109 -0.74 -14.15 11.50
N THR A 110 -0.22 -14.87 12.48
CA THR A 110 -0.67 -14.74 13.88
C THR A 110 -0.13 -13.48 14.58
N GLY A 111 1.12 -13.14 14.31
CA GLY A 111 1.81 -11.97 14.86
C GLY A 111 1.56 -10.70 14.04
N ARG A 112 2.39 -10.47 13.01
CA ARG A 112 2.40 -9.18 12.27
C ARG A 112 1.05 -8.80 11.67
N VAL A 113 0.41 -9.71 10.94
CA VAL A 113 -0.90 -9.46 10.31
C VAL A 113 -1.99 -9.48 11.36
N GLY A 114 -2.02 -10.49 12.22
CA GLY A 114 -3.03 -10.63 13.26
C GLY A 114 -3.04 -9.47 14.24
N GLU A 115 -1.87 -8.96 14.65
CA GLU A 115 -1.76 -7.78 15.50
C GLU A 115 -2.28 -6.52 14.80
N TRP A 116 -1.94 -6.33 13.52
CA TRP A 116 -2.47 -5.24 12.72
C TRP A 116 -4.00 -5.29 12.63
N LEU A 117 -4.58 -6.47 12.36
CA LEU A 117 -6.02 -6.64 12.24
C LEU A 117 -6.76 -6.43 13.57
N ARG A 118 -6.16 -6.82 14.69
CA ARG A 118 -6.74 -6.53 16.04
C ARG A 118 -6.82 -5.03 16.34
N ASN A 119 -5.95 -4.23 15.72
CA ASN A 119 -5.89 -2.77 15.87
C ASN A 119 -6.36 -2.04 14.60
N ILE A 120 -7.17 -2.69 13.77
CA ILE A 120 -7.60 -2.15 12.50
C ILE A 120 -8.40 -0.85 12.70
N LYS A 121 -8.10 0.14 11.88
CA LYS A 121 -8.83 1.39 11.74
C LYS A 121 -9.58 1.41 10.42
N ASP A 122 -10.55 2.32 10.29
CA ASP A 122 -11.23 2.54 9.02
C ASP A 122 -10.24 3.01 7.96
N TRP A 123 -10.38 2.52 6.75
CA TRP A 123 -9.45 2.74 5.67
C TRP A 123 -9.80 4.00 4.91
N ALA A 124 -9.03 5.08 5.10
CA ALA A 124 -9.10 6.27 4.27
C ALA A 124 -8.76 5.92 2.82
N ILE A 125 -9.75 5.96 1.91
CA ILE A 125 -9.62 5.45 0.54
C ILE A 125 -9.41 6.54 -0.51
N SER A 126 -9.77 7.79 -0.23
CA SER A 126 -9.60 8.90 -1.17
C SER A 126 -8.22 9.53 -1.10
N ARG A 127 -7.69 9.95 -2.26
CA ARG A 127 -6.39 10.61 -2.38
C ARG A 127 -6.51 11.86 -3.24
N GLU A 128 -5.92 12.96 -2.79
CA GLU A 128 -5.76 14.20 -3.55
C GLU A 128 -4.62 14.07 -4.57
N ARG A 129 -4.85 13.27 -5.59
CA ARG A 129 -3.90 13.06 -6.68
C ARG A 129 -4.59 13.23 -8.01
N TYR A 130 -3.81 13.60 -9.03
CA TYR A 130 -4.34 13.73 -10.37
C TYR A 130 -4.54 12.35 -11.03
N TRP A 131 -3.53 11.48 -10.95
CA TRP A 131 -3.56 10.17 -11.59
C TRP A 131 -3.84 9.04 -10.61
N GLY A 132 -4.74 8.18 -10.99
CA GLY A 132 -5.20 6.99 -10.29
C GLY A 132 -6.62 6.64 -10.72
N THR A 133 -7.19 5.56 -10.17
CA THR A 133 -8.58 5.20 -10.38
C THR A 133 -9.49 6.26 -9.76
N PRO A 134 -10.31 6.98 -10.55
CA PRO A 134 -11.20 8.02 -10.02
C PRO A 134 -12.21 7.42 -9.04
N LEU A 135 -12.45 8.12 -7.94
CA LEU A 135 -13.50 7.72 -6.99
C LEU A 135 -14.86 7.80 -7.70
N PRO A 136 -15.62 6.70 -7.82
CA PRO A 136 -16.84 6.66 -8.63
C PRO A 136 -18.07 7.17 -7.85
N VAL A 137 -17.92 8.31 -7.16
CA VAL A 137 -18.97 8.94 -6.35
C VAL A 137 -19.32 10.29 -6.91
N TRP A 138 -20.61 10.54 -7.11
CA TRP A 138 -21.18 11.81 -7.51
C TRP A 138 -22.01 12.40 -6.38
N ILE A 139 -21.92 13.69 -6.17
CA ILE A 139 -22.66 14.44 -5.15
C ILE A 139 -23.55 15.46 -5.82
N CYS A 140 -24.82 15.51 -5.41
CA CYS A 140 -25.77 16.48 -5.90
C CYS A 140 -25.50 17.87 -5.32
N GLU A 141 -25.28 18.86 -6.18
CA GLU A 141 -25.03 20.25 -5.76
C GLU A 141 -26.25 20.91 -5.10
N SER A 142 -27.47 20.39 -5.36
CA SER A 142 -28.71 20.95 -4.81
C SER A 142 -29.14 20.36 -3.48
N CYS A 143 -28.98 19.05 -3.26
CA CYS A 143 -29.50 18.38 -2.06
C CYS A 143 -28.43 17.60 -1.28
N GLY A 144 -27.18 17.56 -1.75
CA GLY A 144 -26.08 16.82 -1.10
C GLY A 144 -26.18 15.29 -1.21
N HIS A 145 -27.16 14.75 -1.97
CA HIS A 145 -27.30 13.30 -2.15
C HIS A 145 -26.04 12.73 -2.82
N GLN A 146 -25.57 11.61 -2.28
CA GLN A 146 -24.38 10.90 -2.75
C GLN A 146 -24.79 9.63 -3.48
N HIS A 147 -24.18 9.39 -4.64
CA HIS A 147 -24.44 8.20 -5.44
C HIS A 147 -23.12 7.60 -5.94
N CYS A 148 -22.93 6.31 -5.66
CA CYS A 148 -21.74 5.56 -6.13
C CYS A 148 -22.12 4.78 -7.39
N ILE A 149 -21.47 5.06 -8.51
CA ILE A 149 -21.71 4.42 -9.80
C ILE A 149 -21.01 3.07 -9.87
N GLY A 150 -21.75 2.01 -10.18
CA GLY A 150 -21.27 0.63 -10.26
C GLY A 150 -20.92 0.16 -11.67
N SER A 151 -21.39 0.84 -12.73
CA SER A 151 -21.08 0.44 -14.11
C SER A 151 -21.15 1.60 -15.10
N ILE A 152 -20.58 1.37 -16.30
CA ILE A 152 -20.65 2.34 -17.41
C ILE A 152 -22.12 2.50 -17.88
N GLU A 153 -22.88 1.41 -17.88
CA GLU A 153 -24.29 1.40 -18.27
C GLU A 153 -25.11 2.28 -17.31
N GLU A 154 -24.89 2.14 -16.01
CA GLU A 154 -25.54 2.96 -14.99
C GLU A 154 -25.18 4.44 -15.17
N MET A 155 -23.88 4.75 -15.31
CA MET A 155 -23.41 6.12 -15.56
C MET A 155 -24.10 6.73 -16.79
N ASN A 156 -24.17 5.98 -17.89
CA ASN A 156 -24.80 6.45 -19.13
C ASN A 156 -26.31 6.66 -18.99
N SER A 157 -26.99 5.84 -18.17
CA SER A 157 -28.43 5.97 -17.92
C SER A 157 -28.81 7.20 -17.09
N LEU A 158 -27.88 7.64 -16.22
CA LEU A 158 -28.08 8.78 -15.31
C LEU A 158 -27.49 10.08 -15.86
N LYS A 159 -26.73 10.02 -16.94
CA LYS A 159 -26.04 11.16 -17.52
C LYS A 159 -27.02 12.25 -17.96
N THR A 160 -26.73 13.53 -17.66
CA THR A 160 -27.52 14.66 -18.19
C THR A 160 -27.37 14.77 -19.71
N GLU A 161 -28.34 15.39 -20.39
CA GLU A 161 -28.33 15.55 -21.84
C GLU A 161 -27.09 16.35 -22.36
N THR A 162 -26.59 17.27 -21.54
CA THR A 162 -25.43 18.10 -21.86
C THR A 162 -24.09 17.50 -21.51
N SER A 163 -24.10 16.40 -20.75
CA SER A 163 -22.89 15.75 -20.25
C SER A 163 -22.16 14.99 -21.36
N PRO A 164 -20.82 15.13 -21.48
CA PRO A 164 -20.06 14.42 -22.50
C PRO A 164 -20.02 12.92 -22.20
N THR A 165 -19.80 12.12 -23.24
CA THR A 165 -19.39 10.74 -23.06
C THR A 165 -17.86 10.73 -22.92
N PRO A 166 -17.31 10.27 -21.80
CA PRO A 166 -15.88 10.30 -21.59
C PRO A 166 -15.17 9.35 -22.54
N LYS A 167 -13.97 9.74 -23.02
CA LYS A 167 -13.13 8.87 -23.88
C LYS A 167 -12.62 7.67 -23.11
N GLU A 168 -12.34 7.87 -21.84
CA GLU A 168 -11.89 6.87 -20.86
C GLU A 168 -12.33 7.31 -19.46
N LEU A 169 -12.28 6.43 -18.48
CA LEU A 169 -12.76 6.70 -17.13
C LEU A 169 -11.72 7.37 -16.22
N HIS A 170 -10.55 7.76 -16.75
CA HIS A 170 -9.55 8.53 -15.99
C HIS A 170 -9.83 10.03 -16.04
N ARG A 171 -9.19 10.75 -15.13
CA ARG A 171 -9.14 12.22 -15.15
C ARG A 171 -8.33 12.71 -16.36
N PRO A 172 -8.73 13.81 -17.01
CA PRO A 172 -9.82 14.72 -16.66
C PRO A 172 -11.19 14.28 -17.23
N TYR A 173 -11.25 13.28 -18.10
CA TYR A 173 -12.43 12.97 -18.92
C TYR A 173 -13.68 12.61 -18.14
N VAL A 174 -13.52 11.88 -17.03
CA VAL A 174 -14.64 11.49 -16.16
C VAL A 174 -15.13 12.64 -15.28
N ASP A 175 -14.26 13.65 -15.02
CA ASP A 175 -14.62 14.80 -14.18
C ASP A 175 -15.69 15.68 -14.82
N ASP A 176 -15.78 15.70 -16.15
CA ASP A 176 -16.77 16.48 -16.89
C ASP A 176 -18.14 15.78 -16.96
N VAL A 177 -18.24 14.53 -16.49
CA VAL A 177 -19.51 13.79 -16.51
C VAL A 177 -20.41 14.23 -15.39
N LYS A 178 -21.56 14.84 -15.74
CA LYS A 178 -22.61 15.23 -14.83
C LYS A 178 -23.76 14.25 -14.90
N LEU A 179 -24.36 13.93 -13.77
CA LEU A 179 -25.46 13.01 -13.64
C LEU A 179 -26.72 13.70 -13.13
N CYS A 180 -27.88 13.16 -13.46
CA CYS A 180 -29.15 13.55 -12.85
C CYS A 180 -29.20 13.01 -11.41
N CYS A 181 -29.67 13.82 -10.47
CA CYS A 181 -29.82 13.39 -9.08
C CYS A 181 -30.83 12.25 -8.96
N THR A 182 -30.42 11.20 -8.22
CA THR A 182 -31.24 10.00 -7.98
C THR A 182 -32.13 10.11 -6.72
N ALA A 183 -31.99 11.20 -5.95
CA ALA A 183 -32.87 11.44 -4.79
C ALA A 183 -34.29 11.78 -5.21
N GLU A 184 -35.28 11.19 -4.49
CA GLU A 184 -36.68 11.41 -4.76
C GLU A 184 -37.05 12.89 -4.71
N GLY A 185 -37.68 13.39 -5.76
CA GLY A 185 -38.13 14.79 -5.87
C GLY A 185 -37.06 15.81 -6.18
N CYS A 186 -35.78 15.43 -6.24
CA CYS A 186 -34.69 16.31 -6.61
C CYS A 186 -34.46 16.30 -8.13
N LYS A 187 -34.27 17.49 -8.72
CA LYS A 187 -33.96 17.68 -10.15
C LYS A 187 -32.55 18.30 -10.33
N GLY A 188 -31.72 18.25 -9.30
CA GLY A 188 -30.38 18.80 -9.32
C GLY A 188 -29.42 17.97 -10.16
N GLU A 189 -28.30 18.61 -10.55
CA GLU A 189 -27.15 17.92 -11.17
C GLU A 189 -26.22 17.38 -10.08
N MET A 190 -25.59 16.24 -10.37
CA MET A 190 -24.55 15.64 -9.52
C MET A 190 -23.19 15.79 -10.19
N VAL A 191 -22.19 16.16 -9.42
CA VAL A 191 -20.79 16.32 -9.83
C VAL A 191 -19.94 15.23 -9.16
N ARG A 192 -18.94 14.73 -9.87
CA ARG A 192 -18.04 13.72 -9.33
C ARG A 192 -17.14 14.28 -8.22
N GLU A 193 -16.91 13.52 -7.18
CA GLU A 193 -15.87 13.80 -6.19
C GLU A 193 -14.48 13.86 -6.85
N PRO A 194 -13.68 14.91 -6.62
CA PRO A 194 -12.45 15.15 -7.37
C PRO A 194 -11.29 14.19 -7.03
N TYR A 195 -11.50 13.29 -6.08
CA TYR A 195 -10.48 12.38 -5.59
C TYR A 195 -10.27 11.16 -6.50
N VAL A 196 -9.12 10.53 -6.34
CA VAL A 196 -8.82 9.18 -6.84
C VAL A 196 -8.75 8.21 -5.68
N MET A 197 -8.93 6.93 -5.97
CA MET A 197 -8.84 5.87 -4.96
C MET A 197 -7.38 5.61 -4.56
N ASP A 198 -7.20 5.11 -3.35
CA ASP A 198 -5.92 4.58 -2.90
C ASP A 198 -5.47 3.44 -3.82
N CYS A 199 -4.24 3.48 -4.32
CA CYS A 199 -3.68 2.44 -5.19
C CYS A 199 -3.66 1.04 -4.52
N TRP A 200 -3.73 0.98 -3.21
CA TRP A 200 -3.87 -0.29 -2.48
C TRP A 200 -5.26 -0.90 -2.64
N PHE A 201 -6.28 -0.10 -2.93
CA PHE A 201 -7.59 -0.62 -3.31
C PHE A 201 -7.52 -1.33 -4.67
N ASP A 202 -6.92 -0.67 -5.67
CA ASP A 202 -6.74 -1.26 -7.01
C ASP A 202 -5.99 -2.59 -6.91
N SER A 203 -4.88 -2.62 -6.18
CA SER A 203 -4.11 -3.85 -5.96
C SER A 203 -4.88 -4.92 -5.17
N GLY A 204 -5.73 -4.51 -4.23
CA GLY A 204 -6.63 -5.38 -3.47
C GLY A 204 -7.71 -6.04 -4.33
N CYS A 205 -8.06 -5.44 -5.47
CA CYS A 205 -8.99 -5.97 -6.44
C CYS A 205 -8.38 -7.02 -7.39
N ALA A 206 -7.08 -7.26 -7.35
CA ALA A 206 -6.37 -8.08 -8.35
C ALA A 206 -6.97 -9.48 -8.55
N SER A 207 -7.47 -10.13 -7.49
CA SER A 207 -8.03 -11.47 -7.55
C SER A 207 -9.25 -11.62 -8.48
N PHE A 208 -9.98 -10.55 -8.74
CA PHE A 208 -11.17 -10.53 -9.59
C PHE A 208 -11.07 -9.54 -10.75
N ALA A 209 -10.40 -8.39 -10.57
CA ALA A 209 -10.26 -7.39 -11.61
C ALA A 209 -9.48 -7.91 -12.83
N GLN A 210 -8.51 -8.82 -12.65
CA GLN A 210 -7.79 -9.47 -13.75
C GLN A 210 -8.71 -10.24 -14.71
N TRP A 211 -9.87 -10.66 -14.25
CA TRP A 211 -10.89 -11.38 -15.04
C TRP A 211 -11.96 -10.44 -15.60
N HIS A 212 -11.92 -9.15 -15.27
CA HIS A 212 -12.98 -8.18 -15.52
C HIS A 212 -14.34 -8.62 -14.93
N TYR A 213 -14.27 -9.35 -13.79
CA TYR A 213 -15.45 -9.74 -13.02
C TYR A 213 -16.08 -8.51 -12.37
N PRO A 214 -17.44 -8.38 -12.30
CA PRO A 214 -18.45 -9.39 -12.66
C PRO A 214 -18.92 -9.33 -14.12
N PHE A 215 -18.37 -8.46 -14.96
CA PHE A 215 -18.86 -8.19 -16.31
C PHE A 215 -18.45 -9.26 -17.31
N GLU A 216 -17.25 -9.86 -17.14
CA GLU A 216 -16.70 -10.90 -18.01
C GLU A 216 -16.08 -12.04 -17.20
N ASN A 217 -15.80 -13.16 -17.87
CA ASN A 217 -15.01 -14.29 -17.36
C ASN A 217 -15.44 -14.81 -15.97
N LYS A 218 -16.74 -14.82 -15.71
CA LYS A 218 -17.30 -15.26 -14.43
C LYS A 218 -16.84 -16.66 -14.05
N ASP A 219 -16.88 -17.61 -15.00
CA ASP A 219 -16.45 -18.99 -14.76
C ASP A 219 -14.96 -19.08 -14.36
N LYS A 220 -14.11 -18.23 -14.97
CA LYS A 220 -12.68 -18.19 -14.60
C LYS A 220 -12.48 -17.69 -13.18
N PHE A 221 -13.21 -16.65 -12.81
CA PHE A 221 -13.17 -16.12 -11.43
C PHE A 221 -13.64 -17.19 -10.44
N GLU A 222 -14.81 -17.78 -10.64
CA GLU A 222 -15.40 -18.78 -9.73
C GLU A 222 -14.50 -20.02 -9.55
N ASN A 223 -13.75 -20.40 -10.59
CA ASN A 223 -12.82 -21.53 -10.53
C ASN A 223 -11.44 -21.18 -9.93
N SER A 224 -11.09 -19.89 -9.82
CA SER A 224 -9.77 -19.45 -9.34
C SER A 224 -9.80 -18.65 -8.05
N PHE A 225 -10.98 -18.35 -7.50
CA PHE A 225 -11.14 -17.59 -6.27
C PHE A 225 -11.68 -18.50 -5.14
N PRO A 226 -11.11 -18.41 -3.90
CA PRO A 226 -9.88 -17.71 -3.52
C PRO A 226 -8.64 -18.28 -4.22
N VAL A 227 -7.64 -17.42 -4.54
CA VAL A 227 -6.42 -17.89 -5.21
C VAL A 227 -5.63 -18.86 -4.32
N ASP A 228 -4.96 -19.84 -4.93
CA ASP A 228 -4.30 -20.89 -4.17
C ASP A 228 -3.06 -20.40 -3.40
N TYR A 229 -2.31 -19.46 -4.01
CA TYR A 229 -1.01 -19.05 -3.47
C TYR A 229 -0.63 -17.62 -3.87
N ILE A 230 -0.08 -16.89 -2.90
CA ILE A 230 0.58 -15.60 -3.13
C ILE A 230 1.95 -15.57 -2.43
N CYS A 231 2.88 -14.78 -2.96
CA CYS A 231 4.23 -14.66 -2.43
C CYS A 231 4.77 -13.25 -2.66
N GLU A 232 5.10 -12.57 -1.58
CA GLU A 232 5.76 -11.25 -1.60
C GLU A 232 6.59 -11.05 -0.33
N ALA A 233 7.33 -9.95 -0.25
CA ALA A 233 8.13 -9.65 0.92
C ALA A 233 7.30 -9.24 2.14
N VAL A 234 7.90 -9.38 3.32
CA VAL A 234 7.24 -9.19 4.64
C VAL A 234 6.66 -7.79 4.86
N ASP A 235 7.11 -6.77 4.15
CA ASP A 235 6.53 -5.42 4.19
C ASP A 235 5.09 -5.41 3.66
N GLN A 236 4.71 -6.36 2.79
CA GLN A 236 3.36 -6.49 2.25
C GLN A 236 2.32 -6.96 3.28
N THR A 237 2.72 -7.32 4.49
CA THR A 237 1.81 -7.54 5.62
C THR A 237 0.98 -6.31 5.99
N ARG A 238 1.48 -5.10 5.64
CA ARG A 238 0.78 -3.81 5.76
C ARG A 238 0.58 -3.13 4.40
N GLY A 239 0.47 -3.90 3.35
CA GLY A 239 0.26 -3.50 1.98
C GLY A 239 -0.64 -4.49 1.27
N TRP A 240 -0.13 -5.19 0.27
CA TRP A 240 -0.91 -6.04 -0.61
C TRP A 240 -1.61 -7.21 0.07
N PHE A 241 -0.97 -7.88 1.03
CA PHE A 241 -1.63 -8.98 1.76
C PHE A 241 -2.86 -8.50 2.51
N TYR A 242 -2.76 -7.33 3.16
CA TYR A 242 -3.89 -6.71 3.84
C TYR A 242 -4.97 -6.24 2.87
N SER A 243 -4.61 -5.51 1.79
CA SER A 243 -5.61 -4.97 0.87
C SER A 243 -6.38 -6.05 0.14
N LEU A 244 -5.75 -7.18 -0.22
CA LEU A 244 -6.44 -8.36 -0.76
C LEU A 244 -7.47 -8.92 0.23
N LEU A 245 -7.10 -9.12 1.50
CA LEU A 245 -8.03 -9.60 2.53
C LEU A 245 -9.16 -8.59 2.79
N ALA A 246 -8.83 -7.31 2.89
CA ALA A 246 -9.79 -6.25 3.16
C ALA A 246 -10.88 -6.19 2.07
N VAL A 247 -10.47 -6.15 0.81
CA VAL A 247 -11.40 -6.11 -0.32
C VAL A 247 -12.23 -7.40 -0.42
N SER A 248 -11.60 -8.57 -0.29
CA SER A 248 -12.32 -9.83 -0.37
C SER A 248 -13.30 -10.02 0.78
N THR A 249 -12.94 -9.63 2.00
CA THR A 249 -13.83 -9.68 3.16
C THR A 249 -15.06 -8.80 2.95
N THR A 250 -14.88 -7.59 2.39
CA THR A 250 -15.97 -6.64 2.22
C THR A 250 -16.87 -6.96 1.02
N VAL A 251 -16.32 -7.48 -0.06
CA VAL A 251 -17.04 -7.71 -1.33
C VAL A 251 -17.59 -9.12 -1.45
N PHE A 252 -16.82 -10.14 -1.02
CA PHE A 252 -17.15 -11.55 -1.24
C PHE A 252 -17.43 -12.33 0.04
N ASP A 253 -17.26 -11.71 1.21
CA ASP A 253 -17.37 -12.40 2.50
C ASP A 253 -16.51 -13.68 2.56
N SER A 254 -15.25 -13.56 2.13
CA SER A 254 -14.32 -14.69 1.94
C SER A 254 -12.87 -14.26 2.10
N ILE A 255 -11.98 -15.28 2.25
CA ILE A 255 -10.53 -15.09 2.07
C ILE A 255 -10.22 -14.74 0.61
N SER A 256 -9.14 -14.02 0.37
CA SER A 256 -8.64 -13.73 -0.99
C SER A 256 -7.69 -14.81 -1.51
N TYR A 257 -6.93 -15.41 -0.61
CA TYR A 257 -5.88 -16.39 -0.92
C TYR A 257 -5.83 -17.48 0.17
N ARG A 258 -5.48 -18.71 -0.22
CA ARG A 258 -5.40 -19.87 0.67
C ARG A 258 -4.06 -19.96 1.38
N ARG A 259 -2.98 -19.63 0.66
CA ARG A 259 -1.59 -19.71 1.14
C ARG A 259 -0.84 -18.44 0.86
N CYS A 260 -0.01 -18.03 1.82
CA CYS A 260 0.85 -16.87 1.68
C CYS A 260 2.27 -17.18 2.14
N LEU A 261 3.24 -17.08 1.23
CA LEU A 261 4.66 -17.10 1.58
C LEU A 261 5.14 -15.66 1.75
N SER A 262 5.52 -15.31 2.98
CA SER A 262 6.07 -14.00 3.31
C SER A 262 7.59 -14.06 3.30
N LEU A 263 8.22 -13.48 2.28
CA LEU A 263 9.67 -13.49 2.10
C LEU A 263 10.39 -12.51 3.03
N GLY A 264 11.58 -12.91 3.48
CA GLY A 264 12.50 -12.03 4.17
C GLY A 264 13.12 -10.98 3.23
N HIS A 265 13.66 -9.92 3.82
CA HIS A 265 14.37 -8.90 3.05
C HIS A 265 15.75 -9.39 2.59
N ILE A 266 16.15 -8.98 1.38
CA ILE A 266 17.53 -9.10 0.93
C ILE A 266 18.27 -7.84 1.39
N LEU A 267 19.33 -8.05 2.17
CA LEU A 267 20.17 -7.03 2.77
C LEU A 267 21.51 -6.98 2.02
N ASP A 268 22.25 -5.91 2.22
CA ASP A 268 23.63 -5.86 1.74
C ASP A 268 24.54 -6.84 2.53
N ASN A 269 25.80 -6.92 2.17
CA ASN A 269 26.76 -7.82 2.81
C ASN A 269 27.04 -7.48 4.29
N GLU A 270 26.68 -6.26 4.74
CA GLU A 270 26.78 -5.82 6.13
C GLU A 270 25.47 -6.02 6.92
N GLY A 271 24.43 -6.58 6.30
CA GLY A 271 23.11 -6.77 6.91
C GLY A 271 22.26 -5.51 6.97
N LYS A 272 22.59 -4.50 6.16
CA LYS A 272 21.79 -3.27 6.09
C LYS A 272 20.80 -3.33 4.93
N LYS A 273 19.63 -2.71 5.12
CA LYS A 273 18.62 -2.58 4.06
C LYS A 273 19.20 -1.80 2.87
N MET A 274 19.10 -2.36 1.68
CA MET A 274 19.53 -1.72 0.44
C MET A 274 18.63 -0.52 0.12
N SER A 275 19.23 0.60 -0.25
CA SER A 275 18.49 1.77 -0.75
C SER A 275 19.34 2.56 -1.75
N LYS A 276 18.67 3.17 -2.75
CA LYS A 276 19.35 4.01 -3.75
C LYS A 276 20.06 5.22 -3.11
N SER A 277 19.46 5.80 -2.07
CA SER A 277 20.02 6.95 -1.35
C SER A 277 21.31 6.61 -0.57
N ARG A 278 21.46 5.35 -0.14
CA ARG A 278 22.68 4.88 0.55
C ARG A 278 23.75 4.36 -0.41
N GLY A 279 23.41 4.15 -1.68
CA GLY A 279 24.35 3.65 -2.68
C GLY A 279 24.77 2.17 -2.48
N ASN A 280 24.07 1.42 -1.62
CA ASN A 280 24.38 0.02 -1.30
C ASN A 280 23.50 -0.98 -2.07
N VAL A 281 22.83 -0.53 -3.13
CA VAL A 281 22.02 -1.41 -3.98
C VAL A 281 22.92 -2.22 -4.90
N VAL A 282 22.73 -3.54 -4.87
CA VAL A 282 23.36 -4.46 -5.81
C VAL A 282 22.56 -4.49 -7.11
N ASN A 283 23.24 -4.23 -8.24
CA ASN A 283 22.63 -4.38 -9.55
C ASN A 283 22.68 -5.86 -9.98
N PRO A 284 21.56 -6.57 -10.13
CA PRO A 284 21.57 -7.98 -10.47
C PRO A 284 22.16 -8.25 -11.86
N TRP A 285 22.09 -7.31 -12.81
CA TRP A 285 22.64 -7.49 -14.15
C TRP A 285 24.16 -7.67 -14.16
N ASP A 286 24.89 -7.06 -13.22
CA ASP A 286 26.34 -7.22 -13.11
C ASP A 286 26.72 -8.66 -12.78
N HIS A 287 25.89 -9.35 -12.03
CA HIS A 287 26.05 -10.75 -11.64
C HIS A 287 25.48 -11.71 -12.69
N PHE A 288 24.34 -11.38 -13.32
CA PHE A 288 23.80 -12.17 -14.43
C PHE A 288 24.81 -12.34 -15.57
N ASN A 289 25.55 -11.29 -15.88
CA ASN A 289 26.55 -11.30 -16.94
C ASN A 289 27.85 -12.06 -16.58
N LYS A 290 28.16 -12.20 -15.29
CA LYS A 290 29.39 -12.85 -14.81
C LYS A 290 29.19 -14.32 -14.45
N GLU A 291 28.25 -14.59 -13.57
CA GLU A 291 28.03 -15.91 -12.97
C GLU A 291 26.85 -16.65 -13.58
N GLY A 292 25.99 -15.95 -14.35
CA GLY A 292 24.77 -16.48 -14.92
C GLY A 292 23.59 -16.43 -13.98
N THR A 293 22.39 -16.35 -14.56
CA THR A 293 21.13 -16.20 -13.83
C THR A 293 20.84 -17.40 -12.91
N ASP A 294 21.14 -18.61 -13.36
CA ASP A 294 20.85 -19.82 -12.58
C ASP A 294 21.70 -19.91 -11.30
N ALA A 295 22.95 -19.45 -11.34
CA ALA A 295 23.79 -19.40 -10.15
C ALA A 295 23.22 -18.46 -9.09
N ILE A 296 22.70 -17.30 -9.49
CA ILE A 296 22.07 -16.34 -8.58
C ILE A 296 20.76 -16.92 -8.02
N ARG A 297 19.90 -17.47 -8.88
CA ARG A 297 18.64 -18.08 -8.44
C ARG A 297 18.88 -19.20 -7.42
N TRP A 298 19.83 -20.06 -7.70
CA TRP A 298 20.21 -21.14 -6.79
C TRP A 298 20.78 -20.59 -5.46
N TYR A 299 21.68 -19.62 -5.53
CA TYR A 299 22.22 -18.96 -4.35
C TYR A 299 21.09 -18.40 -3.47
N MET A 300 20.18 -17.62 -4.04
CA MET A 300 19.12 -16.98 -3.30
C MET A 300 18.10 -17.95 -2.67
N THR A 301 17.92 -19.13 -3.26
CA THR A 301 16.95 -20.13 -2.77
C THR A 301 17.56 -21.20 -1.86
N SER A 302 18.89 -21.30 -1.79
CA SER A 302 19.60 -22.36 -1.06
C SER A 302 20.26 -21.94 0.25
N GLN A 303 20.36 -20.64 0.53
CA GLN A 303 21.14 -20.15 1.69
C GLN A 303 20.39 -20.27 3.02
N SER A 304 19.10 -20.01 3.02
CA SER A 304 18.25 -20.04 4.20
C SER A 304 16.80 -20.26 3.83
N ALA A 305 15.95 -20.46 4.84
CA ALA A 305 14.50 -20.45 4.61
C ALA A 305 14.07 -19.10 4.02
N PRO A 306 13.16 -19.08 3.03
CA PRO A 306 12.85 -17.89 2.24
C PRO A 306 12.27 -16.72 3.05
N TRP A 307 11.71 -16.99 4.21
CA TRP A 307 11.19 -15.96 5.12
C TRP A 307 12.24 -15.30 6.02
N ASN A 308 13.47 -15.84 6.06
CA ASN A 308 14.56 -15.21 6.81
C ASN A 308 15.20 -14.09 5.99
N PRO A 309 15.60 -12.99 6.63
CA PRO A 309 16.45 -12.00 5.98
C PRO A 309 17.75 -12.64 5.50
N MET A 310 18.21 -12.29 4.30
CA MET A 310 19.42 -12.83 3.69
C MET A 310 20.36 -11.69 3.30
N ASN A 311 21.62 -11.81 3.70
CA ASN A 311 22.66 -10.91 3.21
C ASN A 311 23.12 -11.38 1.82
N PHE A 312 23.08 -10.46 0.85
CA PHE A 312 23.57 -10.76 -0.48
C PHE A 312 25.11 -10.62 -0.52
N ASP A 313 25.78 -11.75 -0.73
CA ASP A 313 27.23 -11.79 -0.91
C ASP A 313 27.59 -12.22 -2.35
N PRO A 314 28.22 -11.33 -3.15
CA PRO A 314 28.70 -11.68 -4.49
C PRO A 314 29.66 -12.88 -4.54
N ASN A 315 30.45 -13.08 -3.49
CA ASN A 315 31.36 -14.23 -3.42
C ASN A 315 30.60 -15.54 -3.25
N GLY A 316 29.51 -15.53 -2.47
CA GLY A 316 28.61 -16.70 -2.31
C GLY A 316 27.98 -17.12 -3.63
N VAL A 317 27.61 -16.16 -4.51
CA VAL A 317 27.13 -16.46 -5.87
C VAL A 317 28.22 -17.16 -6.69
N ARG A 318 29.46 -16.64 -6.65
CA ARG A 318 30.59 -17.24 -7.36
C ARG A 318 30.91 -18.64 -6.84
N GLU A 319 30.87 -18.85 -5.54
CA GLU A 319 31.05 -20.18 -4.97
C GLU A 319 29.96 -21.15 -5.39
N THR A 320 28.72 -20.69 -5.44
CA THR A 320 27.58 -21.48 -5.93
C THR A 320 27.80 -21.89 -7.38
N TYR A 321 28.20 -20.96 -8.24
CA TYR A 321 28.57 -21.27 -9.62
C TYR A 321 29.68 -22.34 -9.71
N ALA A 322 30.78 -22.16 -8.98
CA ALA A 322 31.89 -23.06 -9.03
C ALA A 322 31.58 -24.45 -8.44
N LYS A 323 30.95 -24.51 -7.28
CA LYS A 323 30.70 -25.79 -6.56
C LYS A 323 29.53 -26.56 -7.15
N MET A 324 28.49 -25.90 -7.63
CA MET A 324 27.28 -26.57 -8.13
C MET A 324 27.31 -26.68 -9.67
N PHE A 325 27.32 -25.58 -10.38
CA PHE A 325 27.10 -25.57 -11.82
C PHE A 325 28.28 -26.10 -12.62
N LEU A 326 29.52 -25.69 -12.28
CA LEU A 326 30.70 -26.25 -12.95
C LEU A 326 30.86 -27.75 -12.65
N THR A 327 30.60 -28.20 -11.43
CA THR A 327 30.64 -29.61 -11.06
C THR A 327 29.62 -30.41 -11.84
N LEU A 328 28.38 -29.93 -11.92
CA LEU A 328 27.30 -30.59 -12.70
C LEU A 328 27.65 -30.63 -14.17
N TRP A 329 28.19 -29.53 -14.74
CA TRP A 329 28.61 -29.46 -16.12
C TRP A 329 29.72 -30.46 -16.44
N ASN A 330 30.77 -30.51 -15.61
CA ASN A 330 31.86 -31.46 -15.78
C ASN A 330 31.39 -32.91 -15.65
N LEU A 331 30.51 -33.21 -14.70
CA LEU A 331 29.92 -34.53 -14.56
C LEU A 331 29.08 -34.93 -15.81
N SER A 332 28.32 -34.01 -16.35
CA SER A 332 27.56 -34.20 -17.58
C SER A 332 28.46 -34.46 -18.79
N LEU A 333 29.56 -33.72 -18.92
CA LEU A 333 30.53 -33.97 -19.97
C LEU A 333 31.14 -35.38 -19.89
N ILE A 334 31.54 -35.80 -18.69
CA ILE A 334 32.13 -37.14 -18.47
C ILE A 334 31.11 -38.24 -18.84
N HIS A 335 29.88 -38.14 -18.38
CA HIS A 335 28.84 -39.17 -18.59
C HIS A 335 28.20 -39.17 -19.97
N ILE A 336 28.06 -38.01 -20.59
CA ILE A 336 27.34 -37.87 -21.89
C ILE A 336 28.30 -37.90 -23.06
N SER A 337 29.46 -37.23 -22.95
CA SER A 337 30.37 -37.07 -24.09
C SER A 337 31.49 -38.11 -24.16
N GLU A 338 31.83 -38.81 -23.05
CA GLU A 338 32.87 -39.85 -22.98
C GLU A 338 32.37 -41.17 -22.36
N PRO A 339 31.23 -41.72 -22.74
CA PRO A 339 30.73 -42.97 -22.13
C PRO A 339 31.59 -44.20 -22.50
N THR A 340 32.49 -44.11 -23.51
CA THR A 340 33.29 -45.23 -23.98
C THR A 340 34.58 -45.47 -23.25
N ARG A 341 35.08 -44.55 -22.43
CA ARG A 341 36.31 -44.74 -21.64
C ARG A 341 36.17 -45.59 -20.37
N GLN A 342 34.95 -45.70 -19.80
CA GLN A 342 34.70 -46.52 -18.63
C GLN A 342 34.78 -48.02 -18.87
N ASN A 343 34.60 -48.48 -20.10
CA ASN A 343 34.64 -49.93 -20.43
C ASN A 343 36.09 -50.46 -20.67
N GLN A 344 37.13 -49.63 -20.59
CA GLN A 344 38.53 -50.01 -20.79
C GLN A 344 39.34 -50.16 -19.48
N ILE A 345 38.73 -49.95 -18.32
CA ILE A 345 39.39 -50.12 -17.02
C ILE A 345 38.78 -51.32 -16.28
N SER A 346 38.58 -52.43 -16.93
CA SER A 346 38.36 -53.69 -16.25
C SER A 346 39.26 -54.72 -16.88
N TYR A 347 40.55 -54.68 -16.43
CA TYR A 347 41.43 -55.86 -16.28
C TYR A 347 42.69 -55.43 -15.56
#